data_ecef486c04e84a954f4fadc87561dacd
#
_entry.id   ecef486c04e84a954f4fadc87561dacd
#
_cell.length_a   1.000
_cell.length_b   1.000
_cell.length_c   1.000
_cell.angle_alpha   90.00
_cell.angle_beta   90.00
_cell.angle_gamma   90.00
#
_symmetry.space_group_name_H-M   'P 1'
#
loop_
_entity.id
_entity.type
_entity.pdbx_description
1 polymer ?
#
loop_
_entity_poly.entity_id
_entity_poly.type
_entity_poly.pdbx_seq_one_letter_code
_entity_poly.pdbx_strand_id
1 'polypeptide(L)'
;MTGGDQLIPVGTAARYDVFHTACPARDVVDHVTSRWGIWVLISLQSGDLRFYQLRERIEGISEKMLSQSLRALVGDGLVWRRVEPTTPPQVTYGLTEFGRDVGEPLEDLFGRITRRLAPRGADQS
;
A
#
# COMPACT_ATOMS: atom_id res chain seq x y z
N MET A 1 4.50 -23.19 15.40
CA MET A 1 4.17 -22.76 15.22
C MET A 1 4.17 -22.31 14.83
N THR A 2 4.22 -22.31 14.93
CA THR A 2 4.11 -21.76 14.67
C THR A 2 3.98 -21.13 14.27
N GLY A 3 4.17 -21.31 14.20
CA GLY A 3 3.90 -20.80 13.57
C GLY A 3 3.38 -19.74 13.40
N GLY A 4 3.35 -19.10 13.20
CA GLY A 4 2.83 -18.08 13.06
C GLY A 4 1.52 -17.98 13.37
N ASP A 5 0.77 -18.56 13.06
CA ASP A 5 -0.40 -18.40 13.36
C ASP A 5 -0.74 -18.74 14.64
N GLN A 6 -0.14 -19.38 15.13
CA GLN A 6 -0.38 -19.75 16.32
C GLN A 6 -0.22 -18.77 17.32
N LEU A 7 0.16 -17.65 16.99
CA LEU A 7 0.30 -16.58 17.91
C LEU A 7 -1.02 -15.98 18.34
N ILE A 8 -2.11 -16.31 17.66
CA ILE A 8 -3.42 -15.76 17.99
C ILE A 8 -4.15 -16.75 18.87
N PRO A 9 -4.55 -16.36 20.08
CA PRO A 9 -5.31 -17.28 20.95
C PRO A 9 -6.60 -17.73 20.31
N VAL A 10 -7.01 -18.93 20.65
CA VAL A 10 -8.23 -19.50 20.08
C VAL A 10 -9.42 -18.60 20.26
N GLY A 11 -9.55 -17.98 21.42
CA GLY A 11 -10.70 -17.12 21.70
C GLY A 11 -10.73 -15.86 20.86
N THR A 12 -9.62 -15.48 20.21
CA THR A 12 -9.57 -14.29 19.38
C THR A 12 -9.39 -14.63 17.91
N ALA A 13 -9.39 -15.89 17.55
CA ALA A 13 -9.13 -16.28 16.18
C ALA A 13 -10.10 -15.65 15.19
N ALA A 14 -11.39 -15.65 15.52
CA ALA A 14 -12.40 -15.07 14.64
C ALA A 14 -12.20 -13.58 14.47
N ARG A 15 -11.70 -12.91 15.51
CA ARG A 15 -11.46 -11.48 15.45
C ARG A 15 -10.40 -11.12 14.44
N TYR A 16 -9.41 -12.00 14.23
CA TYR A 16 -8.31 -11.75 13.31
C TYR A 16 -8.38 -12.58 12.04
N ASP A 17 -9.53 -13.22 11.79
CA ASP A 17 -9.76 -13.93 10.55
C ASP A 17 -10.20 -12.92 9.51
N VAL A 18 -9.32 -12.59 8.56
CA VAL A 18 -9.59 -11.52 7.60
C VAL A 18 -10.76 -11.81 6.69
N PHE A 19 -11.22 -13.04 6.62
CA PHE A 19 -12.42 -13.32 5.85
C PHE A 19 -13.70 -12.90 6.60
N HIS A 20 -13.58 -12.59 7.88
CA HIS A 20 -14.74 -12.20 8.67
C HIS A 20 -14.90 -10.69 8.66
N THR A 21 -16.12 -10.21 8.39
CA THR A 21 -16.34 -8.77 8.26
C THR A 21 -16.07 -8.01 9.55
N ALA A 22 -16.13 -8.68 10.70
CA ALA A 22 -15.86 -8.03 11.98
C ALA A 22 -14.37 -8.00 12.34
N CYS A 23 -13.51 -8.59 11.51
CA CYS A 23 -12.08 -8.62 11.79
C CYS A 23 -11.50 -7.22 11.66
N PRO A 24 -10.76 -6.73 12.68
CA PRO A 24 -10.17 -5.39 12.58
C PRO A 24 -9.20 -5.25 11.41
N ALA A 25 -8.58 -6.34 10.96
CA ALA A 25 -7.64 -6.29 9.84
C ALA A 25 -8.34 -6.28 8.49
N ARG A 26 -9.65 -6.57 8.44
CA ARG A 26 -10.37 -6.68 7.18
C ARG A 26 -10.33 -5.38 6.40
N ASP A 27 -10.57 -4.26 7.07
CA ASP A 27 -10.55 -2.96 6.40
C ASP A 27 -9.17 -2.63 5.85
N VAL A 28 -8.13 -2.93 6.63
CA VAL A 28 -6.76 -2.66 6.16
C VAL A 28 -6.47 -3.49 4.93
N VAL A 29 -6.82 -4.78 4.95
CA VAL A 29 -6.61 -5.64 3.78
C VAL A 29 -7.37 -5.10 2.58
N ASP A 30 -8.61 -4.66 2.77
CA ASP A 30 -9.41 -4.13 1.68
C ASP A 30 -8.77 -2.88 1.09
N HIS A 31 -8.23 -2.00 1.94
CA HIS A 31 -7.57 -0.79 1.46
C HIS A 31 -6.28 -1.12 0.72
N VAL A 32 -5.49 -2.05 1.26
CA VAL A 32 -4.22 -2.44 0.64
C VAL A 32 -4.44 -3.08 -0.73
N THR A 33 -5.48 -3.90 -0.85
CA THR A 33 -5.74 -4.64 -2.08
C THR A 33 -6.71 -3.93 -2.99
N SER A 34 -7.10 -2.70 -2.68
CA SER A 34 -8.00 -1.95 -3.53
C SER A 34 -7.28 -1.58 -4.82
N ARG A 35 -8.07 -1.16 -5.82
CA ARG A 35 -7.52 -0.88 -7.14
C ARG A 35 -6.34 0.08 -7.10
N TRP A 36 -6.43 1.14 -6.30
CA TRP A 36 -5.38 2.16 -6.30
C TRP A 36 -4.46 2.09 -5.09
N GLY A 37 -4.91 1.49 -3.99
CA GLY A 37 -4.11 1.42 -2.77
C GLY A 37 -2.79 0.69 -2.97
N ILE A 38 -2.85 -0.42 -3.68
CA ILE A 38 -1.65 -1.22 -3.94
C ILE A 38 -0.65 -0.43 -4.78
N TRP A 39 -1.11 0.37 -5.76
CA TRP A 39 -0.22 1.17 -6.59
C TRP A 39 0.46 2.27 -5.77
N VAL A 40 -0.27 2.86 -4.83
CA VAL A 40 0.30 3.89 -3.97
C VAL A 40 1.40 3.31 -3.09
N LEU A 41 1.13 2.16 -2.47
CA LEU A 41 2.11 1.54 -1.59
C LEU A 41 3.38 1.17 -2.34
N ILE A 42 3.24 0.61 -3.54
CA ILE A 42 4.40 0.24 -4.33
C ILE A 42 5.16 1.48 -4.80
N SER A 43 4.43 2.53 -5.18
CA SER A 43 5.09 3.76 -5.62
C SER A 43 5.96 4.38 -4.53
N LEU A 44 5.53 4.26 -3.27
CA LEU A 44 6.25 4.86 -2.17
C LEU A 44 7.42 4.01 -1.66
N GLN A 45 7.58 2.80 -2.19
CA GLN A 45 8.68 1.94 -1.77
C GLN A 45 10.04 2.55 -2.09
N SER A 46 10.15 3.29 -3.16
CA SER A 46 11.43 3.86 -3.56
C SER A 46 11.72 5.21 -2.88
N GLY A 47 10.80 5.73 -2.11
CA GLY A 47 11.02 6.99 -1.38
C GLY A 47 9.77 7.81 -1.26
N ASP A 48 9.88 8.89 -0.52
CA ASP A 48 8.77 9.79 -0.29
C ASP A 48 8.42 10.53 -1.57
N LEU A 49 7.15 10.77 -1.79
CA LEU A 49 6.68 11.45 -2.98
C LEU A 49 5.65 12.49 -2.62
N ARG A 50 5.62 13.56 -3.39
CA ARG A 50 4.59 14.57 -3.28
C ARG A 50 3.32 14.10 -3.98
N PHE A 51 2.21 14.75 -3.65
CA PHE A 51 0.92 14.36 -4.21
C PHE A 51 0.98 14.31 -5.74
N TYR A 52 1.51 15.37 -6.36
CA TYR A 52 1.51 15.42 -7.82
C TYR A 52 2.44 14.36 -8.42
N GLN A 53 3.50 14.00 -7.70
CA GLN A 53 4.40 12.97 -8.19
C GLN A 53 3.73 11.59 -8.19
N LEU A 54 2.93 11.32 -7.16
CA LEU A 54 2.15 10.10 -7.13
C LEU A 54 1.16 10.06 -8.27
N ARG A 55 0.51 11.18 -8.52
CA ARG A 55 -0.49 11.25 -9.58
C ARG A 55 0.14 11.01 -10.94
N GLU A 56 1.34 11.53 -11.16
CA GLU A 56 2.03 11.31 -12.42
C GLU A 56 2.52 9.88 -12.55
N ARG A 57 2.97 9.30 -11.45
CA ARG A 57 3.52 7.95 -11.50
C ARG A 57 2.43 6.90 -11.73
N ILE A 58 1.26 7.10 -11.20
CA ILE A 58 0.18 6.12 -11.32
C ILE A 58 -0.74 6.55 -12.45
N GLU A 59 -0.45 6.06 -13.63
CA GLU A 59 -1.20 6.44 -14.80
C GLU A 59 -2.67 6.04 -14.66
N GLY A 60 -3.57 6.94 -15.00
CA GLY A 60 -5.00 6.66 -14.96
C GLY A 60 -5.70 7.01 -13.66
N ILE A 61 -4.95 7.37 -12.62
CA ILE A 61 -5.58 7.70 -11.35
C ILE A 61 -6.05 9.17 -11.38
N SER A 62 -7.27 9.40 -10.91
CA SER A 62 -7.76 10.77 -10.78
C SER A 62 -7.32 11.35 -9.45
N GLU A 63 -7.39 12.68 -9.35
CA GLU A 63 -7.08 13.36 -8.10
C GLU A 63 -7.96 12.87 -6.97
N LYS A 64 -9.24 12.67 -7.26
CA LYS A 64 -10.19 12.21 -6.27
C LYS A 64 -9.84 10.82 -5.76
N MET A 65 -9.53 9.92 -6.68
CA MET A 65 -9.20 8.54 -6.29
C MET A 65 -7.90 8.48 -5.52
N LEU A 66 -6.92 9.28 -5.94
CA LEU A 66 -5.65 9.31 -5.20
C LEU A 66 -5.86 9.85 -3.80
N SER A 67 -6.64 10.93 -3.66
CA SER A 67 -6.93 11.50 -2.34
C SER A 67 -7.63 10.49 -1.45
N GLN A 68 -8.60 9.77 -1.99
CA GLN A 68 -9.32 8.76 -1.20
C GLN A 68 -8.40 7.64 -0.76
N SER A 69 -7.57 7.15 -1.68
CA SER A 69 -6.65 6.06 -1.35
C SER A 69 -5.64 6.49 -0.29
N LEU A 70 -5.09 7.68 -0.44
CA LEU A 70 -4.11 8.18 0.53
C LEU A 70 -4.75 8.37 1.90
N ARG A 71 -5.97 8.89 1.94
CA ARG A 71 -6.66 9.08 3.22
C ARG A 71 -6.87 7.75 3.92
N ALA A 72 -7.27 6.73 3.19
CA ALA A 72 -7.48 5.41 3.76
C ALA A 72 -6.17 4.84 4.31
N LEU A 73 -5.11 4.93 3.53
CA LEU A 73 -3.82 4.36 3.93
C LEU A 73 -3.19 5.12 5.09
N VAL A 74 -3.39 6.44 5.15
CA VAL A 74 -2.94 7.22 6.29
C VAL A 74 -3.73 6.83 7.53
N GLY A 75 -5.04 6.66 7.39
CA GLY A 75 -5.87 6.23 8.50
C GLY A 75 -5.50 4.87 9.03
N ASP A 76 -4.99 3.99 8.18
CA ASP A 76 -4.56 2.65 8.58
C ASP A 76 -3.16 2.64 9.19
N GLY A 77 -2.44 3.77 9.15
CA GLY A 77 -1.09 3.81 9.68
C GLY A 77 -0.03 3.27 8.72
N LEU A 78 -0.37 3.09 7.45
CA LEU A 78 0.57 2.59 6.46
C LEU A 78 1.36 3.71 5.80
N VAL A 79 0.76 4.89 5.71
CA VAL A 79 1.35 6.04 5.02
C VAL A 79 1.30 7.22 5.98
N TRP A 80 2.36 8.02 5.99
CA TRP A 80 2.33 9.28 6.71
C TRP A 80 2.16 10.41 5.71
N ARG A 81 1.65 11.54 6.21
CA ARG A 81 1.38 12.73 5.40
C ARG A 81 2.02 13.93 6.11
N ARG A 82 2.73 14.74 5.35
CA ARG A 82 3.34 15.96 5.89
C ARG A 82 3.03 17.12 4.97
N VAL A 83 2.51 18.19 5.56
CA VAL A 83 2.26 19.43 4.83
C VAL A 83 3.42 20.37 5.08
N GLU A 84 4.07 20.82 4.01
CA GLU A 84 5.16 21.76 4.14
C GLU A 84 4.63 23.18 4.02
N PRO A 85 5.06 24.09 4.91
CA PRO A 85 4.52 25.44 4.95
C PRO A 85 5.14 26.34 3.89
N THR A 86 5.12 25.91 2.65
CA THR A 86 5.59 26.71 1.53
C THR A 86 4.41 27.39 0.87
N THR A 87 4.68 28.27 -0.10
CA THR A 87 3.65 28.95 -0.84
C THR A 87 3.80 28.63 -2.31
N PRO A 88 2.91 27.82 -2.89
CA PRO A 88 1.75 27.15 -2.23
C PRO A 88 2.20 26.00 -1.34
N PRO A 89 1.35 25.53 -0.41
CA PRO A 89 1.71 24.42 0.46
C PRO A 89 1.93 23.16 -0.35
N GLN A 90 2.87 22.35 0.07
CA GLN A 90 3.16 21.09 -0.59
C GLN A 90 2.93 19.95 0.38
N VAL A 91 2.37 18.86 -0.12
CA VAL A 91 2.04 17.71 0.70
C VAL A 91 2.90 16.55 0.25
N THR A 92 3.62 15.96 1.20
CA THR A 92 4.51 14.84 0.94
C THR A 92 3.98 13.61 1.68
N TYR A 93 4.11 12.46 1.05
CA TYR A 93 3.66 11.19 1.60
C TYR A 93 4.83 10.22 1.63
N GLY A 94 4.82 9.35 2.62
CA GLY A 94 5.84 8.32 2.71
C GLY A 94 5.30 7.13 3.48
N LEU A 95 6.05 6.04 3.45
CA LEU A 95 5.65 4.82 4.15
C LEU A 95 6.09 4.86 5.59
N THR A 96 5.22 4.41 6.48
CA THR A 96 5.60 4.11 7.85
C THR A 96 6.34 2.78 7.85
N GLU A 97 6.82 2.36 9.02
CA GLU A 97 7.41 1.04 9.15
C GLU A 97 6.39 -0.03 8.75
N PHE A 98 5.16 0.11 9.22
CA PHE A 98 4.08 -0.79 8.86
C PHE A 98 3.85 -0.78 7.36
N GLY A 99 3.89 0.40 6.74
CA GLY A 99 3.71 0.51 5.29
C GLY A 99 4.80 -0.17 4.51
N ARG A 100 6.04 -0.10 4.98
CA ARG A 100 7.13 -0.81 4.30
C ARG A 100 6.99 -2.32 4.44
N ASP A 101 6.62 -2.75 5.63
CA ASP A 101 6.43 -4.17 5.90
C ASP A 101 5.36 -4.78 4.99
N VAL A 102 4.29 -4.06 4.76
CA VAL A 102 3.20 -4.53 3.89
C VAL A 102 3.56 -4.33 2.42
N GLY A 103 4.25 -3.25 2.10
CA GLY A 103 4.53 -2.90 0.70
C GLY A 103 5.58 -3.77 0.04
N GLU A 104 6.55 -4.26 0.80
CA GLU A 104 7.60 -5.08 0.22
C GLU A 104 7.07 -6.35 -0.45
N PRO A 105 6.22 -7.14 0.20
CA PRO A 105 5.67 -8.32 -0.49
C PRO A 105 4.77 -7.95 -1.67
N LEU A 106 4.14 -6.78 -1.65
CA LEU A 106 3.35 -6.35 -2.80
C LEU A 106 4.25 -6.04 -4.00
N GLU A 107 5.37 -5.38 -3.73
CA GLU A 107 6.33 -5.10 -4.79
C GLU A 107 6.89 -6.39 -5.35
N ASP A 108 7.17 -7.36 -4.50
CA ASP A 108 7.63 -8.66 -4.94
C ASP A 108 6.59 -9.34 -5.83
N LEU A 109 5.32 -9.27 -5.42
CA LEU A 109 4.24 -9.84 -6.21
C LEU A 109 4.18 -9.21 -7.60
N PHE A 110 4.27 -7.89 -7.68
CA PHE A 110 4.26 -7.20 -8.96
C PHE A 110 5.45 -7.62 -9.82
N GLY A 111 6.62 -7.75 -9.20
CA GLY A 111 7.81 -8.18 -9.92
C GLY A 111 7.65 -9.57 -10.51
N ARG A 112 7.04 -10.47 -9.76
CA ARG A 112 6.80 -11.83 -10.24
C ARG A 112 5.86 -11.83 -11.44
N ILE A 113 4.81 -11.02 -11.39
CA ILE A 113 3.85 -10.95 -12.48
C ILE A 113 4.49 -10.35 -13.72
N THR A 114 5.20 -9.24 -13.56
CA THR A 114 5.77 -8.57 -14.72
C THR A 114 6.87 -9.40 -15.40
N ARG A 115 7.65 -10.13 -14.62
CA ARG A 115 8.68 -10.98 -15.19
C ARG A 115 8.08 -12.09 -16.04
N ARG A 116 6.95 -12.64 -15.62
CA ARG A 116 6.29 -13.69 -16.38
C ARG A 116 5.73 -13.19 -17.69
N LEU A 117 5.23 -11.96 -17.69
CA LEU A 117 4.54 -11.42 -18.85
C LEU A 117 5.41 -10.59 -19.75
N ALA A 118 6.62 -10.23 -19.32
CA ALA A 118 7.50 -9.41 -20.11
C ALA A 118 8.00 -10.20 -21.33
N PRO A 119 8.19 -9.52 -22.49
CA PRO A 119 8.78 -10.19 -23.64
C PRO A 119 10.20 -10.60 -23.32
N ARG A 120 10.67 -11.68 -23.95
CA ARG A 120 12.00 -12.19 -23.71
C ARG A 120 13.06 -11.14 -23.85
N GLY A 121 12.99 -10.32 -24.85
CA GLY A 121 14.02 -9.30 -25.08
C GLY A 121 14.04 -8.26 -23.99
N ALA A 122 12.91 -7.97 -23.38
CA ALA A 122 12.84 -6.95 -22.34
C ALA A 122 13.56 -7.39 -21.08
N ASP A 123 13.55 -8.68 -20.77
CA ASP A 123 14.20 -9.16 -19.58
C ASP A 123 15.70 -9.08 -19.64
N GLN A 124 16.24 -8.99 -20.83
CA GLN A 124 17.67 -8.99 -20.99
C GLN A 124 18.27 -7.60 -21.08
N SER A 125 17.46 -6.61 -21.03
CA SER A 125 17.91 -5.23 -21.21
C SER A 125 18.59 -4.63 -19.99
#